data_da3464315191b5a6bf4e00d22371814d
#
_entry.id   da3464315191b5a6bf4e00d22371814d
#
_cell.length_a   1.000
_cell.length_b   1.000
_cell.length_c   1.000
_cell.angle_alpha   90.00
_cell.angle_beta   90.00
_cell.angle_gamma   90.00
#
_symmetry.space_group_name_H-M   'P 1'
#
loop_
_entity.id
_entity.type
_entity.pdbx_description
1 polymer ?
#
loop_
_entity_poly.entity_id
_entity_poly.type
_entity_poly.pdbx_seq_one_letter_code
_entity_poly.pdbx_strand_id
1 'polypeptide(L)'
;AFINNAEPEGLDYLINNAGAAWGASYDDFPESGWDKVVDLNLKTPFFLTQQLTPLLEKKSNADDPSRVINIASIDGLHVPLMDTFSYTASKSGIIHLTKHMAKVLVERNIIVNAIAPGPFDSHMLGKAVNFDYSFIAESVPRKRIGTPDDIAGLCIFLCSRAGAYTVGETITCDGGLVKLL
;
A
#
# COMPACT_ATOMS: atom_id res chain seq x y z
N ALA A 1 -5.85 18.28 -13.81
CA ALA A 1 -5.66 18.90 -15.16
C ALA A 1 -4.66 18.09 -15.98
N PHE A 2 -3.46 17.80 -15.46
CA PHE A 2 -2.43 17.02 -16.21
C PHE A 2 -2.91 15.62 -16.58
N ILE A 3 -3.49 14.89 -15.64
CA ILE A 3 -3.96 13.51 -15.87
C ILE A 3 -5.09 13.48 -16.89
N ASN A 4 -6.05 14.40 -16.80
CA ASN A 4 -7.14 14.48 -17.78
C ASN A 4 -6.65 14.75 -19.21
N ASN A 5 -5.52 15.43 -19.36
CA ASN A 5 -4.91 15.68 -20.67
C ASN A 5 -4.01 14.53 -21.14
N ALA A 6 -3.40 13.77 -20.19
CA ALA A 6 -2.53 12.65 -20.49
C ALA A 6 -3.32 11.35 -20.79
N GLU A 7 -4.46 11.15 -20.10
CA GLU A 7 -5.27 9.93 -20.19
C GLU A 7 -6.74 10.23 -20.53
N PRO A 8 -7.01 10.82 -21.70
CA PRO A 8 -8.37 11.20 -22.08
C PRO A 8 -9.32 10.00 -22.24
N GLU A 9 -8.78 8.81 -22.55
CA GLU A 9 -9.55 7.58 -22.74
C GLU A 9 -9.87 6.83 -21.45
N GLY A 10 -9.22 7.18 -20.35
CA GLY A 10 -9.42 6.58 -19.04
C GLY A 10 -8.16 5.96 -18.42
N LEU A 11 -8.36 5.26 -17.31
CA LEU A 11 -7.30 4.66 -16.49
C LEU A 11 -7.70 3.23 -16.12
N ASP A 12 -6.83 2.27 -16.40
CA ASP A 12 -7.06 0.86 -16.05
C ASP A 12 -6.59 0.56 -14.61
N TYR A 13 -5.46 1.13 -14.21
CA TYR A 13 -4.81 0.83 -12.92
C TYR A 13 -4.38 2.10 -12.20
N LEU A 14 -4.61 2.12 -10.87
CA LEU A 14 -4.07 3.12 -9.96
C LEU A 14 -3.32 2.43 -8.82
N ILE A 15 -2.02 2.67 -8.71
CA ILE A 15 -1.20 2.14 -7.61
C ILE A 15 -0.79 3.28 -6.70
N ASN A 16 -1.40 3.36 -5.51
CA ASN A 16 -1.08 4.32 -4.47
C ASN A 16 0.15 3.83 -3.70
N ASN A 17 1.34 4.12 -4.22
CA ASN A 17 2.61 3.64 -3.68
C ASN A 17 3.37 4.71 -2.86
N ALA A 18 3.15 5.99 -3.11
CA ALA A 18 3.83 7.05 -2.38
C ALA A 18 3.62 6.92 -0.87
N GLY A 19 4.69 7.05 -0.10
CA GLY A 19 4.62 6.91 1.34
C GLY A 19 5.81 7.54 2.06
N ALA A 20 5.60 7.86 3.33
CA ALA A 20 6.62 8.37 4.23
C ALA A 20 6.51 7.68 5.60
N ALA A 21 7.60 7.66 6.34
CA ALA A 21 7.65 7.28 7.74
C ALA A 21 8.29 8.40 8.56
N TRP A 22 7.98 8.42 9.86
CA TRP A 22 8.60 9.28 10.84
C TRP A 22 8.80 8.49 12.12
N GLY A 23 10.02 8.53 12.68
CA GLY A 23 10.37 7.88 13.94
C GLY A 23 10.77 8.93 14.96
N ALA A 24 10.20 8.86 16.15
CA ALA A 24 10.57 9.65 17.33
C ALA A 24 10.04 8.94 18.58
N SER A 25 10.61 9.24 19.76
CA SER A 25 10.08 8.74 21.03
C SER A 25 8.63 9.17 21.24
N TYR A 26 7.89 8.43 22.06
CA TYR A 26 6.49 8.77 22.36
C TYR A 26 6.35 10.19 22.91
N ASP A 27 7.23 10.58 23.85
CA ASP A 27 7.14 11.86 24.53
C ASP A 27 7.53 13.06 23.65
N ASP A 28 8.35 12.83 22.62
CA ASP A 28 8.86 13.88 21.72
C ASP A 28 8.32 13.79 20.29
N PHE A 29 7.25 13.01 20.06
CA PHE A 29 6.73 12.81 18.72
C PHE A 29 6.10 14.10 18.16
N PRO A 30 6.64 14.71 17.09
CA PRO A 30 6.16 16.01 16.61
C PRO A 30 4.89 15.89 15.79
N GLU A 31 3.94 16.81 16.00
CA GLU A 31 2.69 16.90 15.22
C GLU A 31 2.97 17.03 13.72
N SER A 32 3.98 17.79 13.33
CA SER A 32 4.38 17.93 11.92
C SER A 32 4.83 16.61 11.28
N GLY A 33 5.47 15.73 12.05
CA GLY A 33 5.83 14.38 11.60
C GLY A 33 4.60 13.49 11.46
N TRP A 34 3.63 13.66 12.35
CA TRP A 34 2.35 12.98 12.30
C TRP A 34 1.57 13.37 11.03
N ASP A 35 1.33 14.66 10.84
CA ASP A 35 0.55 15.19 9.70
C ASP A 35 1.18 14.82 8.36
N LYS A 36 2.49 14.97 8.22
CA LYS A 36 3.21 14.60 7.01
C LYS A 36 2.96 13.14 6.60
N VAL A 37 2.99 12.22 7.57
CA VAL A 37 2.83 10.79 7.31
C VAL A 37 1.38 10.45 7.03
N VAL A 38 0.45 10.94 7.84
CA VAL A 38 -0.99 10.64 7.69
C VAL A 38 -1.55 11.26 6.41
N ASP A 39 -1.17 12.48 6.08
CA ASP A 39 -1.60 13.14 4.85
C ASP A 39 -1.14 12.37 3.61
N LEU A 40 0.13 11.92 3.57
CA LEU A 40 0.65 11.21 2.42
C LEU A 40 0.15 9.77 2.34
N ASN A 41 0.16 9.03 3.45
CA ASN A 41 -0.07 7.59 3.44
C ASN A 41 -1.56 7.20 3.48
N LEU A 42 -2.43 8.07 3.98
CA LEU A 42 -3.83 7.75 4.20
C LEU A 42 -4.78 8.70 3.47
N LYS A 43 -4.64 10.00 3.69
CA LYS A 43 -5.53 11.01 3.10
C LYS A 43 -5.35 11.11 1.58
N THR A 44 -4.12 11.18 1.11
CA THR A 44 -3.81 11.30 -0.33
C THR A 44 -4.36 10.11 -1.14
N PRO A 45 -4.17 8.84 -0.78
CA PRO A 45 -4.75 7.71 -1.52
C PRO A 45 -6.27 7.80 -1.67
N PHE A 46 -6.97 8.24 -0.64
CA PHE A 46 -8.42 8.41 -0.71
C PHE A 46 -8.84 9.47 -1.72
N PHE A 47 -8.33 10.70 -1.57
CA PHE A 47 -8.73 11.81 -2.43
C PHE A 47 -8.22 11.66 -3.86
N LEU A 48 -7.04 11.09 -4.07
CA LEU A 48 -6.53 10.78 -5.40
C LEU A 48 -7.42 9.76 -6.11
N THR A 49 -7.78 8.68 -5.44
CA THR A 49 -8.69 7.68 -5.98
C THR A 49 -10.05 8.31 -6.29
N GLN A 50 -10.61 9.12 -5.36
CA GLN A 50 -11.87 9.81 -5.57
C GLN A 50 -11.84 10.70 -6.83
N GLN A 51 -10.78 11.49 -7.01
CA GLN A 51 -10.62 12.35 -8.18
C GLN A 51 -10.43 11.59 -9.49
N LEU A 52 -9.77 10.42 -9.44
CA LEU A 52 -9.51 9.58 -10.60
C LEU A 52 -10.63 8.58 -10.91
N THR A 53 -11.60 8.42 -10.01
CA THR A 53 -12.71 7.50 -10.19
C THR A 53 -13.44 7.67 -11.54
N PRO A 54 -13.72 8.88 -12.05
CA PRO A 54 -14.35 9.03 -13.37
C PRO A 54 -13.50 8.50 -14.53
N LEU A 55 -12.18 8.51 -14.40
CA LEU A 55 -11.28 7.94 -15.41
C LEU A 55 -11.18 6.42 -15.30
N LEU A 56 -11.19 5.89 -14.09
CA LEU A 56 -11.25 4.45 -13.85
C LEU A 56 -12.54 3.84 -14.41
N GLU A 57 -13.67 4.51 -14.24
CA GLU A 57 -14.97 4.06 -14.78
C GLU A 57 -15.02 4.01 -16.32
N LYS A 58 -14.32 4.92 -17.00
CA LYS A 58 -14.30 4.92 -18.47
C LYS A 58 -13.73 3.63 -19.08
N LYS A 59 -12.81 2.98 -18.38
CA LYS A 59 -12.16 1.74 -18.85
C LYS A 59 -12.79 0.49 -18.29
N SER A 60 -13.49 0.59 -17.15
CA SER A 60 -14.00 -0.55 -16.41
C SER A 60 -15.28 -1.15 -17.02
N ASN A 61 -15.42 -2.45 -16.90
CA ASN A 61 -16.63 -3.19 -17.16
C ASN A 61 -16.70 -4.45 -16.28
N ALA A 62 -17.78 -5.21 -16.35
CA ALA A 62 -17.97 -6.39 -15.51
C ALA A 62 -16.95 -7.51 -15.75
N ASP A 63 -16.50 -7.67 -17.01
CA ASP A 63 -15.52 -8.70 -17.38
C ASP A 63 -14.07 -8.28 -17.12
N ASP A 64 -13.81 -6.97 -17.19
CA ASP A 64 -12.49 -6.39 -16.93
C ASP A 64 -12.62 -5.09 -16.12
N PRO A 65 -12.79 -5.18 -14.79
CA PRO A 65 -12.88 -4.03 -13.90
C PRO A 65 -11.55 -3.29 -13.79
N SER A 66 -11.57 -1.99 -13.55
CA SER A 66 -10.37 -1.22 -13.23
C SER A 66 -9.86 -1.57 -11.82
N ARG A 67 -8.57 -1.38 -11.57
CA ARG A 67 -7.91 -1.81 -10.32
C ARG A 67 -7.29 -0.63 -9.58
N VAL A 68 -7.53 -0.58 -8.28
CA VAL A 68 -6.84 0.31 -7.35
C VAL A 68 -6.06 -0.54 -6.35
N ILE A 69 -4.75 -0.32 -6.23
CA ILE A 69 -3.88 -1.01 -5.28
C ILE A 69 -3.30 0.01 -4.32
N ASN A 70 -3.58 -0.16 -3.04
CA ASN A 70 -2.99 0.64 -1.98
C ASN A 70 -1.79 -0.09 -1.38
N ILE A 71 -0.62 0.54 -1.34
CA ILE A 71 0.55 -0.03 -0.67
C ILE A 71 0.49 0.31 0.81
N ALA A 72 0.08 -0.71 1.59
CA ALA A 72 0.03 -0.68 3.05
C ALA A 72 1.42 -0.99 3.66
N SER A 73 1.45 -1.76 4.72
CA SER A 73 2.63 -2.35 5.37
C SER A 73 2.18 -3.44 6.33
N ILE A 74 3.05 -4.39 6.64
CA ILE A 74 2.84 -5.29 7.78
C ILE A 74 2.72 -4.54 9.11
N ASP A 75 3.33 -3.34 9.24
CA ASP A 75 3.20 -2.48 10.43
C ASP A 75 1.76 -1.95 10.64
N GLY A 76 0.90 -2.09 9.65
CA GLY A 76 -0.53 -1.88 9.80
C GLY A 76 -1.29 -3.11 10.34
N LEU A 77 -0.63 -4.26 10.45
CA LEU A 77 -1.19 -5.54 10.89
C LEU A 77 -0.65 -5.99 12.25
N HIS A 78 0.54 -5.56 12.61
CA HIS A 78 1.18 -5.85 13.90
C HIS A 78 1.89 -4.61 14.44
N VAL A 79 2.31 -4.65 15.70
CA VAL A 79 3.07 -3.55 16.32
C VAL A 79 4.55 -3.70 15.94
N PRO A 80 5.17 -2.70 15.28
CA PRO A 80 6.58 -2.73 14.95
C PRO A 80 7.47 -2.50 16.18
N LEU A 81 8.75 -2.85 16.06
CA LEU A 81 9.75 -2.57 17.09
C LEU A 81 10.18 -1.09 17.13
N MET A 82 9.97 -0.37 16.03
CA MET A 82 10.35 1.04 15.89
C MET A 82 9.22 1.98 16.30
N ASP A 83 9.57 3.09 16.95
CA ASP A 83 8.62 4.14 17.37
C ASP A 83 8.14 4.98 16.17
N THR A 84 7.34 4.35 15.32
CA THR A 84 6.79 4.94 14.10
C THR A 84 5.26 5.09 14.17
N PHE A 85 4.77 5.76 15.22
CA PHE A 85 3.33 5.82 15.58
C PHE A 85 2.42 6.28 14.44
N SER A 86 2.75 7.40 13.78
CA SER A 86 1.96 7.91 12.65
C SER A 86 1.97 6.98 11.44
N TYR A 87 3.09 6.29 11.20
CA TYR A 87 3.20 5.30 10.12
C TYR A 87 2.29 4.12 10.39
N THR A 88 2.39 3.50 11.56
CA THR A 88 1.55 2.38 11.98
C THR A 88 0.07 2.75 11.90
N ALA A 89 -0.32 3.90 12.44
CA ALA A 89 -1.70 4.39 12.38
C ALA A 89 -2.17 4.57 10.93
N SER A 90 -1.35 5.19 10.07
CA SER A 90 -1.68 5.41 8.66
C SER A 90 -1.80 4.09 7.87
N LYS A 91 -0.92 3.11 8.14
CA LYS A 91 -0.93 1.81 7.45
C LYS A 91 -2.06 0.90 7.93
N SER A 92 -2.45 0.95 9.20
CA SER A 92 -3.68 0.32 9.70
C SER A 92 -4.91 0.98 9.08
N GLY A 93 -4.92 2.32 9.02
CA GLY A 93 -5.99 3.11 8.43
C GLY A 93 -6.23 2.79 6.96
N ILE A 94 -5.17 2.72 6.13
CA ILE A 94 -5.32 2.42 4.69
C ILE A 94 -5.78 0.99 4.45
N ILE A 95 -5.40 0.01 5.29
CA ILE A 95 -5.92 -1.35 5.23
C ILE A 95 -7.44 -1.37 5.43
N HIS A 96 -7.94 -0.68 6.44
CA HIS A 96 -9.38 -0.63 6.68
C HIS A 96 -10.10 0.21 5.63
N LEU A 97 -9.52 1.34 5.23
CA LEU A 97 -10.07 2.20 4.18
C LEU A 97 -10.18 1.47 2.83
N THR A 98 -9.21 0.61 2.50
CA THR A 98 -9.26 -0.25 1.31
C THR A 98 -10.54 -1.08 1.27
N LYS A 99 -10.92 -1.72 2.38
CA LYS A 99 -12.17 -2.51 2.47
C LYS A 99 -13.41 -1.64 2.28
N HIS A 100 -13.42 -0.46 2.88
CA HIS A 100 -14.55 0.46 2.75
C HIS A 100 -14.67 1.01 1.31
N MET A 101 -13.56 1.40 0.70
CA MET A 101 -13.55 1.83 -0.71
C MET A 101 -13.98 0.70 -1.65
N ALA A 102 -13.48 -0.52 -1.43
CA ALA A 102 -13.86 -1.69 -2.22
C ALA A 102 -15.37 -1.94 -2.19
N LYS A 103 -16.01 -1.86 -1.00
CA LYS A 103 -17.46 -2.01 -0.84
C LYS A 103 -18.26 -1.05 -1.73
N VAL A 104 -17.79 0.20 -1.86
CA VAL A 104 -18.51 1.24 -2.61
C VAL A 104 -18.18 1.18 -4.10
N LEU A 105 -16.90 0.94 -4.44
CA LEU A 105 -16.41 1.05 -5.80
C LEU A 105 -16.63 -0.22 -6.64
N VAL A 106 -16.85 -1.37 -6.01
CA VAL A 106 -17.12 -2.63 -6.74
C VAL A 106 -18.38 -2.55 -7.59
N GLU A 107 -19.42 -1.83 -7.15
CA GLU A 107 -20.64 -1.59 -7.92
C GLU A 107 -20.41 -0.73 -9.17
N ARG A 108 -19.26 -0.06 -9.22
CA ARG A 108 -18.80 0.77 -10.35
C ARG A 108 -17.75 0.05 -11.21
N ASN A 109 -17.63 -1.27 -11.07
CA ASN A 109 -16.62 -2.11 -11.70
C ASN A 109 -15.19 -1.65 -11.40
N ILE A 110 -14.92 -1.13 -10.21
CA ILE A 110 -13.58 -0.77 -9.74
C ILE A 110 -13.23 -1.62 -8.52
N ILE A 111 -12.20 -2.43 -8.66
CA ILE A 111 -11.72 -3.31 -7.60
C ILE A 111 -10.62 -2.59 -6.81
N VAL A 112 -10.75 -2.60 -5.49
CA VAL A 112 -9.75 -1.99 -4.59
C VAL A 112 -9.17 -3.07 -3.69
N ASN A 113 -7.84 -3.20 -3.68
CA ASN A 113 -7.09 -4.11 -2.81
C ASN A 113 -5.89 -3.39 -2.18
N ALA A 114 -5.29 -4.00 -1.18
CA ALA A 114 -4.03 -3.55 -0.60
C ALA A 114 -2.96 -4.64 -0.66
N ILE A 115 -1.71 -4.22 -0.74
CA ILE A 115 -0.55 -5.07 -0.47
C ILE A 115 0.08 -4.56 0.83
N ALA A 116 0.41 -5.47 1.73
CA ALA A 116 1.14 -5.20 2.97
C ALA A 116 2.55 -5.79 2.87
N PRO A 117 3.54 -5.02 2.39
CA PRO A 117 4.92 -5.46 2.34
C PRO A 117 5.52 -5.61 3.73
N GLY A 118 6.40 -6.59 3.89
CA GLY A 118 7.36 -6.68 4.98
C GLY A 118 8.63 -5.86 4.69
N PRO A 119 9.79 -6.28 5.20
CA PRO A 119 11.05 -5.60 4.91
C PRO A 119 11.48 -5.84 3.46
N PHE A 120 11.65 -4.74 2.73
CA PHE A 120 12.14 -4.71 1.34
C PHE A 120 13.37 -3.83 1.23
N ASP A 121 14.25 -4.14 0.28
CA ASP A 121 15.31 -3.21 -0.09
C ASP A 121 14.70 -1.92 -0.64
N SER A 122 14.76 -0.89 0.19
CA SER A 122 14.21 0.42 -0.11
C SER A 122 15.05 1.51 0.56
N HIS A 123 15.04 2.69 -0.03
CA HIS A 123 15.72 3.84 0.55
C HIS A 123 15.22 4.19 1.99
N MET A 124 13.95 3.89 2.28
CA MET A 124 13.36 4.12 3.60
C MET A 124 13.96 3.15 4.64
N LEU A 125 13.95 1.85 4.36
CA LEU A 125 14.50 0.84 5.25
C LEU A 125 16.03 0.93 5.32
N GLY A 126 16.70 1.12 4.18
CA GLY A 126 18.15 1.25 4.12
C GLY A 126 18.69 2.35 5.02
N LYS A 127 18.06 3.52 5.03
CA LYS A 127 18.43 4.60 5.95
C LYS A 127 18.25 4.23 7.43
N ALA A 128 17.22 3.47 7.75
CA ALA A 128 16.94 3.09 9.13
C ALA A 128 17.98 2.09 9.69
N VAL A 129 18.61 1.28 8.83
CA VAL A 129 19.56 0.22 9.22
C VAL A 129 20.95 0.40 8.62
N ASN A 130 21.31 1.62 8.16
CA ASN A 130 22.59 1.91 7.51
C ASN A 130 22.92 0.94 6.35
N PHE A 131 21.88 0.50 5.60
CA PHE A 131 21.97 -0.46 4.50
C PHE A 131 22.55 -1.84 4.86
N ASP A 132 22.59 -2.19 6.16
CA ASP A 132 22.85 -3.55 6.62
C ASP A 132 21.54 -4.26 6.95
N TYR A 133 21.12 -5.13 6.07
CA TYR A 133 19.86 -5.89 6.19
C TYR A 133 20.03 -7.26 6.85
N SER A 134 21.24 -7.66 7.25
CA SER A 134 21.54 -9.03 7.71
C SER A 134 20.69 -9.44 8.90
N PHE A 135 20.60 -8.58 9.92
CA PHE A 135 19.80 -8.83 11.12
C PHE A 135 18.30 -8.99 10.78
N ILE A 136 17.80 -8.12 9.88
CA ILE A 136 16.39 -8.18 9.46
C ILE A 136 16.14 -9.46 8.66
N ALA A 137 17.02 -9.78 7.71
CA ALA A 137 16.90 -10.99 6.89
C ALA A 137 16.86 -12.28 7.73
N GLU A 138 17.65 -12.34 8.81
CA GLU A 138 17.64 -13.48 9.73
C GLU A 138 16.31 -13.61 10.49
N SER A 139 15.65 -12.50 10.83
CA SER A 139 14.36 -12.50 11.52
C SER A 139 13.21 -12.95 10.61
N VAL A 140 13.34 -12.79 9.28
CA VAL A 140 12.31 -13.21 8.31
C VAL A 140 12.32 -14.74 8.18
N PRO A 141 11.19 -15.44 8.24
CA PRO A 141 11.13 -16.91 8.03
C PRO A 141 11.79 -17.34 6.70
N ARG A 142 11.65 -16.57 5.63
CA ARG A 142 12.30 -16.81 4.32
C ARG A 142 13.81 -16.53 4.29
N LYS A 143 14.41 -16.06 5.40
CA LYS A 143 15.83 -15.75 5.55
C LYS A 143 16.39 -14.77 4.51
N ARG A 144 15.55 -13.89 4.02
CA ARG A 144 15.90 -12.76 3.17
C ARG A 144 14.87 -11.64 3.27
N ILE A 145 15.26 -10.44 2.91
CA ILE A 145 14.30 -9.34 2.64
C ILE A 145 13.66 -9.53 1.25
N GLY A 146 12.55 -8.83 1.02
CA GLY A 146 11.88 -8.81 -0.27
C GLY A 146 12.67 -8.03 -1.32
N THR A 147 12.49 -8.41 -2.58
CA THR A 147 13.06 -7.76 -3.74
C THR A 147 11.98 -7.04 -4.55
N PRO A 148 12.31 -6.08 -5.42
CA PRO A 148 11.33 -5.45 -6.31
C PRO A 148 10.48 -6.45 -7.09
N ASP A 149 11.04 -7.59 -7.51
CA ASP A 149 10.32 -8.62 -8.26
C ASP A 149 9.24 -9.31 -7.41
N ASP A 150 9.46 -9.49 -6.11
CA ASP A 150 8.48 -10.10 -5.22
C ASP A 150 7.19 -9.25 -5.15
N ILE A 151 7.31 -7.92 -5.03
CA ILE A 151 6.15 -7.05 -4.95
C ILE A 151 5.55 -6.76 -6.33
N ALA A 152 6.39 -6.66 -7.38
CA ALA A 152 5.93 -6.45 -8.75
C ALA A 152 5.07 -7.63 -9.23
N GLY A 153 5.47 -8.86 -8.94
CA GLY A 153 4.70 -10.07 -9.26
C GLY A 153 3.30 -10.04 -8.64
N LEU A 154 3.18 -9.61 -7.38
CA LEU A 154 1.88 -9.48 -6.71
C LEU A 154 1.04 -8.34 -7.29
N CYS A 155 1.65 -7.19 -7.63
CA CYS A 155 0.97 -6.11 -8.34
C CYS A 155 0.44 -6.59 -9.69
N ILE A 156 1.24 -7.32 -10.48
CA ILE A 156 0.84 -7.88 -11.77
C ILE A 156 -0.34 -8.84 -11.58
N PHE A 157 -0.30 -9.73 -10.60
CA PHE A 157 -1.42 -10.62 -10.28
C PHE A 157 -2.70 -9.82 -10.02
N LEU A 158 -2.67 -8.84 -9.12
CA LEU A 158 -3.85 -8.04 -8.76
C LEU A 158 -4.36 -7.16 -9.91
N CYS A 159 -3.47 -6.69 -10.80
CA CYS A 159 -3.84 -5.93 -11.99
C CYS A 159 -4.33 -6.82 -13.14
N SER A 160 -4.04 -8.10 -13.12
CA SER A 160 -4.41 -9.03 -14.20
C SER A 160 -5.84 -9.55 -14.05
N ARG A 161 -6.30 -10.27 -15.07
CA ARG A 161 -7.59 -11.00 -15.03
C ARG A 161 -7.63 -12.06 -13.92
N ALA A 162 -6.49 -12.62 -13.53
CA ALA A 162 -6.42 -13.58 -12.43
C ALA A 162 -6.81 -12.96 -11.07
N GLY A 163 -6.56 -11.65 -10.89
CA GLY A 163 -6.96 -10.91 -9.70
C GLY A 163 -8.39 -10.35 -9.73
N ALA A 164 -9.15 -10.55 -10.82
CA ALA A 164 -10.45 -9.90 -11.04
C ALA A 164 -11.54 -10.29 -10.01
N TYR A 165 -11.36 -11.39 -9.29
CA TYR A 165 -12.29 -11.85 -8.25
C TYR A 165 -11.79 -11.61 -6.82
N THR A 166 -10.65 -10.91 -6.68
CA THR A 166 -10.05 -10.52 -5.38
C THR A 166 -10.46 -9.09 -5.08
N VAL A 167 -11.30 -8.88 -4.06
CA VAL A 167 -11.91 -7.58 -3.76
C VAL A 167 -11.81 -7.26 -2.27
N GLY A 168 -11.29 -6.09 -1.93
CA GLY A 168 -11.18 -5.61 -0.55
C GLY A 168 -10.13 -6.33 0.28
N GLU A 169 -9.27 -7.12 -0.34
CA GLU A 169 -8.25 -7.91 0.34
C GLU A 169 -6.98 -7.11 0.65
N THR A 170 -6.32 -7.53 1.72
CA THR A 170 -4.96 -7.09 2.04
C THR A 170 -4.04 -8.30 2.01
N ILE A 171 -3.18 -8.36 1.01
CA ILE A 171 -2.27 -9.49 0.82
C ILE A 171 -0.90 -9.13 1.38
N THR A 172 -0.41 -9.92 2.33
CA THR A 172 0.95 -9.77 2.87
C THR A 172 2.00 -10.28 1.88
N CYS A 173 3.07 -9.50 1.71
CA CYS A 173 4.26 -9.88 0.95
C CYS A 173 5.47 -9.67 1.85
N ASP A 174 5.71 -10.57 2.81
CA ASP A 174 6.55 -10.34 3.98
C ASP A 174 7.50 -11.51 4.34
N GLY A 175 7.57 -12.50 3.48
CA GLY A 175 8.38 -13.69 3.75
C GLY A 175 7.89 -14.54 4.93
N GLY A 176 6.63 -14.34 5.36
CA GLY A 176 5.98 -15.09 6.43
C GLY A 176 6.04 -14.43 7.81
N LEU A 177 6.52 -13.19 7.91
CA LEU A 177 6.71 -12.50 9.19
C LEU A 177 5.42 -12.42 10.02
N VAL A 178 4.32 -11.97 9.45
CA VAL A 178 3.05 -11.76 10.19
C VAL A 178 2.31 -13.06 10.47
N LYS A 179 2.46 -14.07 9.62
CA LYS A 179 1.66 -15.30 9.71
C LYS A 179 2.33 -16.44 10.47
N LEU A 180 3.65 -16.43 10.55
CA LEU A 180 4.41 -17.55 11.12
C LEU A 180 5.14 -17.19 12.43
N LEU A 181 5.20 -15.92 12.79
CA LEU A 181 5.76 -15.42 14.05
C LEU A 181 4.70 -14.63 14.83
#